data_ca241d998683dc9d90ebac92ce467dfc
#
_entry.id   ca241d998683dc9d90ebac92ce467dfc
#
_cell.length_a   1.000
_cell.length_b   1.000
_cell.length_c   1.000
_cell.angle_alpha   90.00
_cell.angle_beta   90.00
_cell.angle_gamma   90.00
#
_symmetry.space_group_name_H-M   'P 1'
#
loop_
_entity.id
_entity.type
_entity.pdbx_description
1 polymer ?
#
loop_
_entity_poly.entity_id
_entity_poly.type
_entity_poly.pdbx_seq_one_letter_code
_entity_poly.pdbx_strand_id
1 'polypeptide(L)'
;MSTRYTVVADPLPHIPWEDRPPGSREVVWRYSGNPIVTRDHAKGANSIFNSAVVPFKEGFAGVFRVDDTARRMDLRRGFSEDGIHWEIDDKPIRFTPEHRDLPQSEFKYDPRVVRLGSRYYITWCNGYHGPGIGLGYTDDFETFVQMESPFMPYNRNGVLFPRKIGDNYALLHRPSDAGHTAFGDIFYSESPDLKYWGRHRHVMGPRGVESLWQHTKIGAGPAPIETSEGWLLLYHGVLTSCNGFVYSMGAALLDLDEPWKVRYRSAHYLLSPRAYYECVGDVPNVVFPCAVLCDGETGRLAVYYGGADTVVALAFAYVDELIEFIKATDLGA
;
A
#
# COMPACT_ATOMS: atom_id res chain seq x y z
N MET A 1 -22.93 -6.55 -13.08
CA MET A 1 -22.33 -7.43 -14.13
C MET A 1 -21.60 -8.54 -13.38
N SER A 2 -21.72 -9.81 -13.82
CA SER A 2 -20.92 -10.89 -13.21
C SER A 2 -19.45 -10.65 -13.56
N THR A 3 -18.57 -10.71 -12.57
CA THR A 3 -17.12 -10.63 -12.76
C THR A 3 -16.65 -11.84 -13.57
N ARG A 4 -15.74 -11.63 -14.52
CA ARG A 4 -15.14 -12.70 -15.32
C ARG A 4 -14.24 -13.61 -14.49
N TYR A 5 -13.58 -12.99 -13.48
CA TYR A 5 -12.70 -13.65 -12.55
C TYR A 5 -13.29 -13.60 -11.14
N THR A 6 -13.19 -14.70 -10.42
CA THR A 6 -13.64 -14.74 -9.02
C THR A 6 -12.69 -13.91 -8.15
N VAL A 7 -13.25 -13.03 -7.34
CA VAL A 7 -12.52 -12.25 -6.33
C VAL A 7 -12.86 -12.80 -4.96
N VAL A 8 -11.85 -13.12 -4.16
CA VAL A 8 -12.04 -13.60 -2.79
C VAL A 8 -11.96 -12.40 -1.84
N ALA A 9 -13.09 -11.71 -1.72
CA ALA A 9 -13.28 -10.59 -0.81
C ALA A 9 -14.74 -10.57 -0.34
N ASP A 10 -14.97 -9.96 0.83
CA ASP A 10 -16.32 -9.76 1.32
C ASP A 10 -17.08 -8.78 0.41
N PRO A 11 -18.43 -8.90 0.30
CA PRO A 11 -19.23 -7.85 -0.32
C PRO A 11 -19.02 -6.50 0.36
N LEU A 12 -18.82 -5.46 -0.43
CA LEU A 12 -18.64 -4.09 0.05
C LEU A 12 -19.51 -3.12 -0.77
N PRO A 13 -20.88 -3.18 -0.62
CA PRO A 13 -21.80 -2.46 -1.49
C PRO A 13 -21.69 -0.94 -1.38
N HIS A 14 -21.14 -0.42 -0.27
CA HIS A 14 -20.91 1.01 -0.02
C HIS A 14 -19.47 1.46 -0.31
N ILE A 15 -18.72 0.68 -1.10
CA ILE A 15 -17.38 1.09 -1.55
C ILE A 15 -17.44 2.48 -2.21
N PRO A 16 -16.50 3.41 -1.90
CA PRO A 16 -16.40 4.66 -2.64
C PRO A 16 -16.31 4.39 -4.14
N TRP A 17 -17.13 5.07 -4.92
CA TRP A 17 -17.18 4.81 -6.35
C TRP A 17 -17.59 6.02 -7.17
N GLU A 18 -16.93 6.18 -8.29
CA GLU A 18 -17.31 7.08 -9.38
C GLU A 18 -17.09 6.34 -10.70
N ASP A 19 -18.07 6.41 -11.58
CA ASP A 19 -17.97 5.76 -12.88
C ASP A 19 -16.87 6.41 -13.73
N ARG A 20 -16.23 5.59 -14.57
CA ARG A 20 -15.20 6.06 -15.50
C ARG A 20 -15.74 7.20 -16.36
N PRO A 21 -14.97 8.30 -16.53
CA PRO A 21 -15.37 9.41 -17.40
C PRO A 21 -15.73 8.93 -18.81
N PRO A 22 -16.84 9.42 -19.40
CA PRO A 22 -17.25 9.02 -20.74
C PRO A 22 -16.13 9.20 -21.77
N GLY A 23 -15.86 8.17 -22.56
CA GLY A 23 -14.81 8.17 -23.59
C GLY A 23 -13.40 7.89 -23.08
N SER A 24 -13.17 7.79 -21.76
CA SER A 24 -11.90 7.38 -21.20
C SER A 24 -11.64 5.89 -21.46
N ARG A 25 -10.37 5.56 -21.79
CA ARG A 25 -9.85 4.19 -21.91
C ARG A 25 -8.89 3.82 -20.79
N GLU A 26 -8.76 4.67 -19.79
CA GLU A 26 -7.88 4.41 -18.64
C GLU A 26 -8.43 3.23 -17.84
N VAL A 27 -7.58 2.25 -17.55
CA VAL A 27 -7.92 1.07 -16.73
C VAL A 27 -8.06 1.47 -15.27
N VAL A 28 -7.31 2.49 -14.83
CA VAL A 28 -7.42 3.14 -13.53
C VAL A 28 -7.72 4.61 -13.76
N TRP A 29 -8.80 5.10 -13.16
CA TRP A 29 -9.19 6.52 -13.30
C TRP A 29 -9.28 7.21 -11.94
N ARG A 30 -8.93 8.48 -11.92
CA ARG A 30 -8.92 9.31 -10.72
C ARG A 30 -10.33 9.71 -10.32
N TYR A 31 -10.58 9.78 -9.03
CA TYR A 31 -11.78 10.43 -8.50
C TYR A 31 -11.79 11.91 -8.87
N SER A 32 -12.93 12.41 -9.33
CA SER A 32 -13.06 13.81 -9.79
C SER A 32 -12.92 14.83 -8.66
N GLY A 33 -13.22 14.43 -7.41
CA GLY A 33 -13.11 15.27 -6.22
C GLY A 33 -11.74 15.24 -5.51
N ASN A 34 -10.70 14.67 -6.13
CA ASN A 34 -9.35 14.63 -5.54
C ASN A 34 -8.72 16.01 -5.35
N PRO A 35 -7.87 16.19 -4.32
CA PRO A 35 -7.51 15.23 -3.28
C PRO A 35 -8.58 15.10 -2.20
N ILE A 36 -8.74 13.89 -1.60
CA ILE A 36 -9.74 13.63 -0.57
C ILE A 36 -9.26 13.95 0.85
N VAL A 37 -7.95 13.94 1.09
CA VAL A 37 -7.35 14.37 2.38
C VAL A 37 -6.20 15.32 2.12
N THR A 38 -6.22 16.44 2.84
CA THR A 38 -5.19 17.48 2.82
C THR A 38 -4.73 17.77 4.25
N ARG A 39 -3.75 18.66 4.41
CA ARG A 39 -3.27 19.11 5.72
C ARG A 39 -4.35 19.67 6.66
N ASP A 40 -5.45 20.15 6.11
CA ASP A 40 -6.52 20.79 6.88
C ASP A 40 -7.37 19.79 7.68
N HIS A 41 -7.21 18.48 7.42
CA HIS A 41 -7.93 17.41 8.13
C HIS A 41 -7.35 17.09 9.50
N ALA A 42 -6.17 17.62 9.89
CA ALA A 42 -5.61 17.41 11.21
C ALA A 42 -4.77 18.60 11.65
N LYS A 43 -4.98 19.03 12.89
CA LYS A 43 -4.28 20.19 13.46
C LYS A 43 -2.77 19.97 13.49
N GLY A 44 -2.02 20.98 13.02
CA GLY A 44 -0.56 20.98 13.02
C GLY A 44 0.08 20.10 11.95
N ALA A 45 -0.71 19.51 11.04
CA ALA A 45 -0.18 18.81 9.90
C ALA A 45 0.45 19.78 8.88
N ASN A 46 1.60 19.39 8.34
CA ASN A 46 2.16 19.98 7.13
C ASN A 46 1.64 19.21 5.90
N SER A 47 1.59 17.88 5.99
CA SER A 47 1.13 16.99 4.95
C SER A 47 0.49 15.73 5.54
N ILE A 48 -0.52 15.18 4.86
CA ILE A 48 -1.19 13.91 5.20
C ILE A 48 -1.25 13.07 3.92
N PHE A 49 -0.60 11.92 3.92
CA PHE A 49 -0.48 11.08 2.74
C PHE A 49 -0.19 9.62 3.11
N ASN A 50 -0.09 8.73 2.12
CA ASN A 50 0.26 7.31 2.31
C ASN A 50 -0.56 6.64 3.42
N SER A 51 -1.88 6.72 3.31
CA SER A 51 -2.83 6.17 4.28
C SER A 51 -3.11 4.69 4.04
N ALA A 52 -3.33 3.94 5.11
CA ALA A 52 -3.99 2.64 5.07
C ALA A 52 -5.48 2.81 5.37
N VAL A 53 -6.33 2.09 4.64
CA VAL A 53 -7.80 2.13 4.79
C VAL A 53 -8.35 0.72 4.75
N VAL A 54 -9.28 0.40 5.65
CA VAL A 54 -9.97 -0.90 5.72
C VAL A 54 -11.44 -0.71 6.08
N PRO A 55 -12.32 -1.67 5.72
CA PRO A 55 -13.68 -1.69 6.24
C PRO A 55 -13.67 -1.88 7.76
N PHE A 56 -14.49 -1.11 8.46
CA PHE A 56 -14.63 -1.18 9.90
C PHE A 56 -16.04 -0.77 10.35
N LYS A 57 -16.73 -1.67 11.07
CA LYS A 57 -18.14 -1.50 11.43
C LYS A 57 -18.99 -1.23 10.17
N GLU A 58 -19.81 -0.19 10.19
CA GLU A 58 -20.67 0.18 9.06
C GLU A 58 -19.98 1.10 8.04
N GLY A 59 -18.73 1.51 8.30
CA GLY A 59 -17.94 2.40 7.45
C GLY A 59 -16.50 1.94 7.30
N PHE A 60 -15.58 2.88 7.48
CA PHE A 60 -14.15 2.66 7.25
C PHE A 60 -13.31 3.22 8.38
N ALA A 61 -12.20 2.53 8.68
CA ALA A 61 -11.13 3.06 9.52
C ALA A 61 -9.85 3.22 8.70
N GLY A 62 -9.07 4.22 9.06
CA GLY A 62 -7.79 4.50 8.41
C GLY A 62 -6.67 4.76 9.42
N VAL A 63 -5.45 4.47 8.97
CA VAL A 63 -4.21 4.89 9.61
C VAL A 63 -3.46 5.77 8.63
N PHE A 64 -3.28 7.03 8.98
CA PHE A 64 -2.75 8.07 8.10
C PHE A 64 -1.33 8.45 8.53
N ARG A 65 -0.41 8.54 7.58
CA ARG A 65 0.86 9.22 7.81
C ARG A 65 0.61 10.71 7.86
N VAL A 66 1.06 11.34 8.94
CA VAL A 66 1.03 12.79 9.13
C VAL A 66 2.44 13.29 9.39
N ASP A 67 2.93 14.13 8.52
CA ASP A 67 4.15 14.89 8.76
C ASP A 67 3.76 16.26 9.33
N ASP A 68 4.23 16.58 10.55
CA ASP A 68 3.90 17.83 11.21
C ASP A 68 4.71 19.02 10.66
N THR A 69 4.41 20.23 11.12
CA THR A 69 5.13 21.44 10.72
C THR A 69 6.60 21.47 11.17
N ALA A 70 6.99 20.61 12.12
CA ALA A 70 8.38 20.38 12.51
C ALA A 70 9.05 19.22 11.73
N ARG A 71 8.37 18.68 10.72
CA ARG A 71 8.81 17.55 9.89
C ARG A 71 8.96 16.23 10.64
N ARG A 72 8.26 16.05 11.74
CA ARG A 72 8.19 14.77 12.45
C ARG A 72 7.07 13.94 11.85
N MET A 73 7.36 12.68 11.58
CA MET A 73 6.43 11.71 10.97
C MET A 73 5.74 10.91 12.07
N ASP A 74 4.43 10.91 12.07
CA ASP A 74 3.63 10.05 12.94
C ASP A 74 2.46 9.39 12.22
N LEU A 75 1.79 8.45 12.90
CA LEU A 75 0.59 7.79 12.42
C LEU A 75 -0.60 8.28 13.23
N ARG A 76 -1.67 8.67 12.53
CA ARG A 76 -2.94 9.06 13.13
C ARG A 76 -4.06 8.19 12.62
N ARG A 77 -5.02 7.88 13.47
CA ARG A 77 -6.22 7.18 13.08
C ARG A 77 -7.24 8.14 12.53
N GLY A 78 -8.14 7.63 11.70
CA GLY A 78 -9.30 8.36 11.21
C GLY A 78 -10.43 7.43 10.89
N PHE A 79 -11.64 7.98 10.81
CA PHE A 79 -12.86 7.25 10.47
C PHE A 79 -13.61 7.96 9.35
N SER A 80 -14.38 7.18 8.60
CA SER A 80 -15.22 7.68 7.52
C SER A 80 -16.44 6.77 7.35
N GLU A 81 -17.59 7.36 7.05
CA GLU A 81 -18.80 6.59 6.71
C GLU A 81 -18.79 6.16 5.24
N ASP A 82 -18.22 6.96 4.35
CA ASP A 82 -18.26 6.77 2.89
C ASP A 82 -16.88 6.49 2.24
N GLY A 83 -15.80 6.51 3.03
CA GLY A 83 -14.44 6.33 2.55
C GLY A 83 -13.85 7.53 1.77
N ILE A 84 -14.59 8.65 1.68
CA ILE A 84 -14.17 9.88 1.00
C ILE A 84 -13.97 11.01 2.00
N HIS A 85 -14.93 11.21 2.90
CA HIS A 85 -14.89 12.24 3.93
C HIS A 85 -14.35 11.66 5.23
N TRP A 86 -13.21 12.15 5.69
CA TRP A 86 -12.47 11.59 6.81
C TRP A 86 -12.41 12.52 8.01
N GLU A 87 -12.69 11.97 9.18
CA GLU A 87 -12.36 12.59 10.47
C GLU A 87 -11.07 11.97 10.98
N ILE A 88 -9.99 12.78 11.05
CA ILE A 88 -8.64 12.33 11.44
C ILE A 88 -8.29 12.93 12.80
N ASP A 89 -7.79 12.10 13.72
CA ASP A 89 -7.39 12.53 15.04
C ASP A 89 -6.24 13.56 14.98
N ASP A 90 -6.31 14.56 15.87
CA ASP A 90 -5.23 15.53 16.05
C ASP A 90 -3.99 14.95 16.75
N LYS A 91 -4.12 13.79 17.38
CA LYS A 91 -3.06 13.15 18.17
C LYS A 91 -2.52 11.90 17.49
N PRO A 92 -1.20 11.66 17.61
CA PRO A 92 -0.60 10.42 17.15
C PRO A 92 -1.15 9.18 17.84
N ILE A 93 -1.21 8.06 17.11
CA ILE A 93 -1.45 6.73 17.66
C ILE A 93 -0.32 6.40 18.64
N ARG A 94 -0.70 5.98 19.85
CA ARG A 94 0.21 5.46 20.84
C ARG A 94 0.18 3.95 20.83
N PHE A 95 1.27 3.33 20.40
CA PHE A 95 1.45 1.90 20.48
C PHE A 95 1.99 1.50 21.85
N THR A 96 1.29 0.60 22.53
CA THR A 96 1.78 -0.05 23.74
C THR A 96 2.61 -1.27 23.34
N PRO A 97 3.88 -1.37 23.74
CA PRO A 97 4.69 -2.53 23.39
C PRO A 97 4.20 -3.79 24.09
N GLU A 98 4.15 -4.91 23.33
CA GLU A 98 3.79 -6.24 23.87
C GLU A 98 4.75 -6.70 24.96
N HIS A 99 6.03 -6.31 24.83
CA HIS A 99 7.10 -6.53 25.83
C HIS A 99 7.83 -5.25 26.14
N ARG A 100 8.30 -5.10 27.39
CA ARG A 100 8.94 -3.85 27.88
C ARG A 100 10.26 -3.51 27.20
N ASP A 101 10.94 -4.50 26.67
CA ASP A 101 12.24 -4.38 26.00
C ASP A 101 12.12 -4.17 24.48
N LEU A 102 10.88 -4.09 23.95
CA LEU A 102 10.70 -3.78 22.54
C LEU A 102 11.24 -2.39 22.19
N PRO A 103 12.08 -2.30 21.14
CA PRO A 103 12.64 -1.02 20.73
C PRO A 103 11.56 -0.07 20.25
N GLN A 104 11.65 1.18 20.71
CA GLN A 104 10.79 2.26 20.27
C GLN A 104 11.50 3.10 19.22
N SER A 105 10.83 3.40 18.11
CA SER A 105 11.31 4.36 17.13
C SER A 105 10.70 5.71 17.33
N GLU A 106 11.46 6.77 17.07
CA GLU A 106 11.02 8.15 17.21
C GLU A 106 9.95 8.54 16.20
N PHE A 107 9.89 7.88 15.04
CA PHE A 107 8.95 8.16 13.97
C PHE A 107 8.41 6.89 13.30
N LYS A 108 7.21 7.04 12.75
CA LYS A 108 6.48 5.98 12.02
C LYS A 108 5.86 6.58 10.76
N TYR A 109 5.96 5.87 9.63
CA TYR A 109 5.45 6.37 8.36
C TYR A 109 5.03 5.21 7.43
N ASP A 110 4.27 5.52 6.39
CA ASP A 110 3.79 4.62 5.35
C ASP A 110 3.11 3.36 5.90
N PRO A 111 2.00 3.50 6.62
CA PRO A 111 1.30 2.36 7.20
C PRO A 111 0.64 1.49 6.14
N ARG A 112 0.49 0.20 6.46
CA ARG A 112 -0.41 -0.75 5.78
C ARG A 112 -1.25 -1.43 6.84
N VAL A 113 -2.51 -1.68 6.55
CA VAL A 113 -3.41 -2.38 7.46
C VAL A 113 -4.02 -3.58 6.74
N VAL A 114 -4.01 -4.72 7.41
CA VAL A 114 -4.59 -5.97 6.91
C VAL A 114 -5.43 -6.60 8.01
N ARG A 115 -6.66 -6.99 7.68
CA ARG A 115 -7.50 -7.77 8.59
C ARG A 115 -7.16 -9.26 8.46
N LEU A 116 -6.80 -9.89 9.58
CA LEU A 116 -6.59 -11.32 9.70
C LEU A 116 -7.49 -11.86 10.83
N GLY A 117 -8.54 -12.59 10.45
CA GLY A 117 -9.59 -12.99 11.39
C GLY A 117 -10.34 -11.76 11.92
N SER A 118 -10.38 -11.61 13.24
CA SER A 118 -11.03 -10.46 13.91
C SER A 118 -10.10 -9.27 14.14
N ARG A 119 -8.81 -9.41 13.84
CA ARG A 119 -7.76 -8.44 14.22
C ARG A 119 -7.23 -7.69 13.01
N TYR A 120 -6.90 -6.42 13.18
CA TYR A 120 -6.26 -5.56 12.20
C TYR A 120 -4.77 -5.44 12.50
N TYR A 121 -3.93 -6.01 11.64
CA TYR A 121 -2.49 -5.91 11.73
C TYR A 121 -2.00 -4.71 10.95
N ILE A 122 -1.08 -3.97 11.55
CA ILE A 122 -0.54 -2.73 10.99
C ILE A 122 0.96 -2.91 10.82
N THR A 123 1.46 -2.71 9.61
CA THR A 123 2.89 -2.55 9.34
C THR A 123 3.17 -1.07 9.06
N TRP A 124 4.35 -0.61 9.41
CA TRP A 124 4.82 0.74 9.10
C TRP A 124 6.32 0.76 8.88
N CYS A 125 6.83 1.79 8.25
CA CYS A 125 8.26 2.05 8.20
C CYS A 125 8.69 2.88 9.42
N ASN A 126 9.89 2.63 9.92
CA ASN A 126 10.50 3.36 11.02
C ASN A 126 11.99 3.61 10.79
N GLY A 127 12.67 4.22 11.76
CA GLY A 127 14.10 4.56 11.69
C GLY A 127 14.96 3.94 12.78
N TYR A 128 14.55 2.80 13.32
CA TYR A 128 15.33 2.12 14.34
C TYR A 128 16.65 1.59 13.77
N HIS A 129 17.77 2.29 14.07
CA HIS A 129 19.12 2.02 13.54
C HIS A 129 19.22 1.94 12.00
N GLY A 130 18.36 2.66 11.33
CA GLY A 130 18.18 2.67 9.88
C GLY A 130 16.75 2.36 9.49
N PRO A 131 16.40 2.41 8.20
CA PRO A 131 15.06 2.06 7.74
C PRO A 131 14.68 0.65 8.20
N GLY A 132 13.56 0.53 8.92
CA GLY A 132 13.04 -0.72 9.45
C GLY A 132 11.54 -0.84 9.22
N ILE A 133 11.01 -2.04 9.47
CA ILE A 133 9.59 -2.33 9.46
C ILE A 133 9.12 -2.56 10.89
N GLY A 134 8.13 -1.80 11.34
CA GLY A 134 7.39 -2.08 12.56
C GLY A 134 6.16 -2.93 12.25
N LEU A 135 5.72 -3.69 13.24
CA LEU A 135 4.51 -4.50 13.21
C LEU A 135 3.72 -4.28 14.50
N GLY A 136 2.42 -4.23 14.38
CA GLY A 136 1.52 -4.11 15.51
C GLY A 136 0.10 -4.48 15.12
N TYR A 137 -0.82 -4.35 16.06
CA TYR A 137 -2.22 -4.65 15.81
C TYR A 137 -3.17 -3.77 16.63
N THR A 138 -4.40 -3.77 16.19
CA THR A 138 -5.57 -3.26 16.93
C THR A 138 -6.77 -4.15 16.67
N ASP A 139 -7.69 -4.23 17.63
CA ASP A 139 -8.96 -4.92 17.47
C ASP A 139 -10.12 -3.92 17.27
N ASP A 140 -9.91 -2.65 17.65
CA ASP A 140 -10.97 -1.64 17.81
C ASP A 140 -10.63 -0.24 17.24
N PHE A 141 -9.41 -0.02 16.78
CA PHE A 141 -8.83 1.29 16.42
C PHE A 141 -8.81 2.30 17.57
N GLU A 142 -8.92 1.83 18.81
CA GLU A 142 -8.75 2.64 20.04
C GLU A 142 -7.46 2.26 20.75
N THR A 143 -7.20 0.95 20.87
CA THR A 143 -6.04 0.38 21.54
C THR A 143 -5.09 -0.21 20.48
N PHE A 144 -3.84 0.21 20.53
CA PHE A 144 -2.81 -0.25 19.58
C PHE A 144 -1.67 -0.94 20.32
N VAL A 145 -1.28 -2.11 19.85
CA VAL A 145 -0.20 -2.91 20.44
C VAL A 145 0.95 -3.02 19.43
N GLN A 146 2.17 -2.72 19.87
CA GLN A 146 3.38 -2.96 19.08
C GLN A 146 3.90 -4.37 19.34
N MET A 147 4.18 -5.09 18.27
CA MET A 147 4.81 -6.41 18.26
C MET A 147 6.31 -6.32 17.95
N GLU A 148 6.98 -7.46 17.89
CA GLU A 148 8.36 -7.57 17.43
C GLU A 148 8.52 -7.03 16.00
N SER A 149 9.67 -6.41 15.75
CA SER A 149 10.03 -6.00 14.39
C SER A 149 10.33 -7.23 13.53
N PRO A 150 9.69 -7.39 12.36
CA PRO A 150 9.86 -8.60 11.57
C PRO A 150 11.26 -8.78 10.98
N PHE A 151 12.01 -7.69 10.80
CA PHE A 151 13.32 -7.74 10.13
C PHE A 151 14.31 -6.76 10.75
N MET A 152 15.57 -7.08 10.55
CA MET A 152 16.68 -6.15 10.78
C MET A 152 16.62 -4.96 9.80
N PRO A 153 17.17 -3.78 10.15
CA PRO A 153 17.47 -2.76 9.15
C PRO A 153 18.48 -3.31 8.10
N TYR A 154 18.42 -2.96 6.88
CA TYR A 154 17.58 -1.94 6.23
C TYR A 154 16.43 -2.62 5.50
N ASN A 155 15.20 -2.28 5.83
CA ASN A 155 14.03 -2.87 5.19
C ASN A 155 12.85 -1.88 5.16
N ARG A 156 11.98 -1.99 4.16
CA ARG A 156 10.84 -1.08 3.96
C ARG A 156 9.65 -1.79 3.33
N ASN A 157 8.53 -1.10 3.26
CA ASN A 157 7.33 -1.48 2.50
C ASN A 157 6.81 -2.88 2.88
N GLY A 158 6.73 -3.14 4.20
CA GLY A 158 6.15 -4.38 4.71
C GLY A 158 4.65 -4.44 4.44
N VAL A 159 4.19 -5.52 3.81
CA VAL A 159 2.78 -5.74 3.47
C VAL A 159 2.41 -7.18 3.76
N LEU A 160 1.53 -7.40 4.73
CA LEU A 160 1.00 -8.72 5.05
C LEU A 160 0.00 -9.19 3.98
N PHE A 161 -0.04 -10.49 3.74
CA PHE A 161 -1.13 -11.11 3.00
C PHE A 161 -2.39 -11.20 3.88
N PRO A 162 -3.60 -11.11 3.29
CA PRO A 162 -4.86 -11.12 4.05
C PRO A 162 -5.26 -12.50 4.58
N ARG A 163 -4.47 -13.52 4.34
CA ARG A 163 -4.57 -14.87 4.92
C ARG A 163 -3.21 -15.54 4.97
N LYS A 164 -3.14 -16.65 5.67
CA LYS A 164 -1.98 -17.54 5.63
C LYS A 164 -1.78 -18.16 4.24
N ILE A 165 -0.53 -18.37 3.86
CA ILE A 165 -0.12 -19.18 2.71
C ILE A 165 0.36 -20.52 3.26
N GLY A 166 -0.39 -21.60 2.98
CA GLY A 166 -0.26 -22.82 3.76
C GLY A 166 -0.54 -22.56 5.24
N ASP A 167 0.37 -22.96 6.11
CA ASP A 167 0.25 -22.76 7.55
C ASP A 167 0.88 -21.47 8.08
N ASN A 168 1.57 -20.71 7.23
CA ASN A 168 2.34 -19.54 7.64
C ASN A 168 1.69 -18.21 7.28
N TYR A 169 1.87 -17.21 8.12
CA TYR A 169 1.70 -15.81 7.74
C TYR A 169 2.74 -15.43 6.70
N ALA A 170 2.37 -14.57 5.78
CA ALA A 170 3.22 -14.15 4.68
C ALA A 170 3.31 -12.63 4.60
N LEU A 171 4.46 -12.12 4.21
CA LEU A 171 4.74 -10.69 4.12
C LEU A 171 5.63 -10.39 2.92
N LEU A 172 5.23 -9.39 2.12
CA LEU A 172 6.10 -8.78 1.12
C LEU A 172 6.87 -7.64 1.77
N HIS A 173 8.14 -7.49 1.41
CA HIS A 173 8.99 -6.42 1.91
C HIS A 173 10.05 -6.05 0.89
N ARG A 174 10.74 -4.94 1.14
CA ARG A 174 11.83 -4.48 0.29
C ARG A 174 13.07 -4.22 1.14
N PRO A 175 14.05 -5.13 1.15
CA PRO A 175 15.38 -4.80 1.63
C PRO A 175 15.88 -3.54 0.94
N SER A 176 16.47 -2.63 1.67
CA SER A 176 16.87 -1.30 1.18
C SER A 176 18.25 -0.98 1.67
N ASP A 177 19.10 -0.50 0.78
CA ASP A 177 20.46 -0.11 1.08
C ASP A 177 20.58 1.38 1.44
N ALA A 178 21.62 1.72 2.18
CA ALA A 178 21.98 3.08 2.55
C ALA A 178 22.99 3.73 1.60
N GLY A 179 23.42 3.07 0.51
CA GLY A 179 24.21 3.83 -0.42
C GLY A 179 25.26 3.18 -1.32
N HIS A 180 25.75 1.97 -1.08
CA HIS A 180 26.75 1.38 -1.97
C HIS A 180 26.15 0.61 -3.15
N THR A 181 25.04 -0.06 -2.93
CA THR A 181 24.37 -0.87 -3.94
C THR A 181 22.91 -0.50 -3.97
N ALA A 182 22.43 0.04 -5.07
CA ALA A 182 21.00 0.30 -5.24
C ALA A 182 20.27 -1.04 -5.15
N PHE A 183 19.54 -1.27 -4.05
CA PHE A 183 18.71 -2.44 -3.85
C PHE A 183 17.26 -2.02 -3.76
N GLY A 184 16.42 -2.55 -4.64
CA GLY A 184 15.05 -2.08 -4.78
C GLY A 184 14.06 -3.16 -5.15
N ASP A 185 14.34 -4.42 -4.80
CA ASP A 185 13.57 -5.59 -5.16
C ASP A 185 12.54 -5.94 -4.09
N ILE A 186 11.41 -6.50 -4.50
CA ILE A 186 10.41 -7.05 -3.58
C ILE A 186 10.79 -8.48 -3.21
N PHE A 187 10.78 -8.76 -1.92
CA PHE A 187 10.98 -10.08 -1.33
C PHE A 187 9.72 -10.55 -0.61
N TYR A 188 9.61 -11.85 -0.47
CA TYR A 188 8.61 -12.57 0.29
C TYR A 188 9.25 -13.24 1.49
N SER A 189 8.55 -13.28 2.62
CA SER A 189 8.97 -14.01 3.82
C SER A 189 7.76 -14.63 4.52
N GLU A 190 8.02 -15.69 5.28
CA GLU A 190 7.02 -16.42 6.04
C GLU A 190 7.30 -16.37 7.54
N SER A 191 6.23 -16.48 8.32
CA SER A 191 6.28 -16.59 9.78
C SER A 191 5.19 -17.55 10.28
N PRO A 192 5.48 -18.46 11.21
CA PRO A 192 4.47 -19.29 11.85
C PRO A 192 3.61 -18.49 12.85
N ASP A 193 4.14 -17.40 13.42
CA ASP A 193 3.62 -16.73 14.61
C ASP A 193 3.67 -15.19 14.58
N LEU A 194 4.05 -14.58 13.44
CA LEU A 194 4.28 -13.14 13.24
C LEU A 194 5.47 -12.56 14.02
N LYS A 195 6.26 -13.38 14.70
CA LYS A 195 7.46 -12.98 15.47
C LYS A 195 8.73 -13.40 14.78
N TYR A 196 8.81 -14.69 14.37
CA TYR A 196 9.97 -15.26 13.71
C TYR A 196 9.75 -15.35 12.22
N TRP A 197 10.55 -14.60 11.43
CA TRP A 197 10.42 -14.52 9.97
C TRP A 197 11.58 -15.20 9.26
N GLY A 198 11.28 -15.96 8.24
CA GLY A 198 12.25 -16.71 7.46
C GLY A 198 11.76 -17.07 6.07
N ARG A 199 12.40 -18.06 5.44
CA ARG A 199 12.12 -18.54 4.09
C ARG A 199 12.05 -17.39 3.07
N HIS A 200 13.05 -16.49 3.14
CA HIS A 200 13.14 -15.33 2.24
C HIS A 200 13.25 -15.76 0.77
N ARG A 201 12.40 -15.22 -0.09
CA ARG A 201 12.37 -15.49 -1.53
C ARG A 201 12.29 -14.18 -2.29
N HIS A 202 13.10 -14.06 -3.33
CA HIS A 202 12.96 -12.97 -4.30
C HIS A 202 11.64 -13.13 -5.06
N VAL A 203 10.91 -12.02 -5.24
CA VAL A 203 9.66 -11.97 -5.99
C VAL A 203 9.89 -11.30 -7.34
N MET A 204 10.30 -10.04 -7.33
CA MET A 204 10.59 -9.29 -8.55
C MET A 204 11.50 -8.09 -8.27
N GLY A 205 12.30 -7.74 -9.28
CA GLY A 205 13.18 -6.58 -9.28
C GLY A 205 12.74 -5.47 -10.26
N PRO A 206 13.47 -4.37 -10.31
CA PRO A 206 13.33 -3.35 -11.34
C PRO A 206 13.42 -3.94 -12.76
N ARG A 207 12.81 -3.26 -13.75
CA ARG A 207 12.92 -3.62 -15.17
C ARG A 207 13.73 -2.58 -15.93
N GLY A 208 14.34 -3.01 -17.04
CA GLY A 208 15.17 -2.18 -17.92
C GLY A 208 14.39 -1.30 -18.89
N VAL A 209 14.99 -1.04 -20.06
CA VAL A 209 14.52 -0.08 -21.07
C VAL A 209 13.09 -0.33 -21.57
N GLU A 210 12.60 -1.54 -21.50
CA GLU A 210 11.26 -1.93 -21.93
C GLU A 210 10.16 -1.47 -20.96
N SER A 211 10.54 -1.06 -19.74
CA SER A 211 9.61 -0.64 -18.69
C SER A 211 10.26 0.36 -17.73
N LEU A 212 10.75 1.48 -18.28
CA LEU A 212 11.57 2.48 -17.56
C LEU A 212 10.90 3.07 -16.31
N TRP A 213 9.59 3.13 -16.25
CA TRP A 213 8.86 3.69 -15.11
C TRP A 213 9.18 2.97 -13.77
N GLN A 214 9.73 1.77 -13.84
CA GLN A 214 10.10 0.94 -12.68
C GLN A 214 11.59 0.53 -12.70
N HIS A 215 12.44 1.37 -13.29
CA HIS A 215 13.85 1.03 -13.52
C HIS A 215 14.73 1.14 -12.27
N THR A 216 14.44 2.06 -11.36
CA THR A 216 15.33 2.34 -10.22
C THR A 216 15.07 1.43 -9.04
N LYS A 217 13.81 1.27 -8.66
CA LYS A 217 13.35 0.43 -7.55
C LYS A 217 11.85 0.19 -7.65
N ILE A 218 11.38 -0.84 -6.98
CA ILE A 218 9.96 -1.15 -6.86
C ILE A 218 9.61 -1.44 -5.40
N GLY A 219 8.33 -1.43 -5.04
CA GLY A 219 7.90 -1.81 -3.70
C GLY A 219 6.40 -2.10 -3.66
N ALA A 220 6.01 -3.06 -2.82
CA ALA A 220 4.61 -3.42 -2.63
C ALA A 220 3.77 -2.21 -2.19
N GLY A 221 2.57 -2.13 -2.71
CA GLY A 221 1.58 -1.12 -2.38
C GLY A 221 0.65 -1.60 -1.25
N PRO A 222 -0.67 -1.72 -1.48
CA PRO A 222 -1.61 -2.32 -0.54
C PRO A 222 -1.45 -3.84 -0.43
N ALA A 223 -2.19 -4.45 0.52
CA ALA A 223 -2.30 -5.89 0.62
C ALA A 223 -2.77 -6.50 -0.71
N PRO A 224 -2.18 -7.62 -1.15
CA PRO A 224 -2.62 -8.31 -2.36
C PRO A 224 -4.06 -8.79 -2.26
N ILE A 225 -4.79 -8.74 -3.37
CA ILE A 225 -6.16 -9.23 -3.48
C ILE A 225 -6.14 -10.64 -4.04
N GLU A 226 -6.81 -11.56 -3.38
CA GLU A 226 -6.94 -12.93 -3.85
C GLU A 226 -7.96 -13.02 -5.00
N THR A 227 -7.56 -13.63 -6.12
CA THR A 227 -8.41 -13.85 -7.29
C THR A 227 -8.23 -15.27 -7.81
N SER A 228 -9.15 -15.74 -8.66
CA SER A 228 -8.99 -17.04 -9.35
C SER A 228 -7.73 -17.12 -10.24
N GLU A 229 -7.14 -15.98 -10.59
CA GLU A 229 -5.96 -15.89 -11.45
C GLU A 229 -4.63 -15.76 -10.68
N GLY A 230 -4.70 -15.61 -9.35
CA GLY A 230 -3.55 -15.37 -8.50
C GLY A 230 -3.76 -14.20 -7.56
N TRP A 231 -2.72 -13.83 -6.81
CA TRP A 231 -2.70 -12.63 -6.00
C TRP A 231 -2.51 -11.40 -6.87
N LEU A 232 -3.52 -10.55 -6.97
CA LEU A 232 -3.41 -9.25 -7.63
C LEU A 232 -2.67 -8.29 -6.69
N LEU A 233 -1.43 -7.97 -7.03
CA LEU A 233 -0.56 -7.04 -6.32
C LEU A 233 -0.51 -5.70 -7.05
N LEU A 234 -0.99 -4.63 -6.42
CA LEU A 234 -0.65 -3.27 -6.82
C LEU A 234 0.70 -2.89 -6.19
N TYR A 235 1.57 -2.27 -6.95
CA TYR A 235 2.90 -1.87 -6.47
C TYR A 235 3.33 -0.53 -7.08
N HIS A 236 4.31 0.13 -6.47
CA HIS A 236 4.94 1.30 -7.06
C HIS A 236 6.25 0.94 -7.74
N GLY A 237 6.50 1.55 -8.88
CA GLY A 237 7.77 1.59 -9.54
C GLY A 237 8.34 3.00 -9.55
N VAL A 238 9.65 3.11 -9.60
CA VAL A 238 10.37 4.39 -9.52
C VAL A 238 11.33 4.52 -10.69
N LEU A 239 11.22 5.65 -11.35
CA LEU A 239 12.18 6.10 -12.36
C LEU A 239 13.02 7.23 -11.79
N THR A 240 14.33 7.19 -11.98
CA THR A 240 15.22 8.35 -11.75
C THR A 240 15.21 9.22 -12.98
N SER A 241 14.81 10.47 -12.84
CA SER A 241 14.86 11.50 -13.87
C SER A 241 15.86 12.59 -13.50
N CYS A 242 16.14 13.50 -14.42
CA CYS A 242 17.01 14.66 -14.14
C CYS A 242 16.42 15.60 -13.06
N ASN A 243 15.14 15.51 -12.77
CA ASN A 243 14.41 16.29 -11.75
C ASN A 243 14.06 15.48 -10.50
N GLY A 244 14.77 14.39 -10.22
CA GLY A 244 14.52 13.52 -9.07
C GLY A 244 13.81 12.23 -9.44
N PHE A 245 12.99 11.70 -8.52
CA PHE A 245 12.26 10.47 -8.71
C PHE A 245 10.85 10.70 -9.25
N VAL A 246 10.39 9.78 -10.11
CA VAL A 246 8.99 9.69 -10.53
C VAL A 246 8.45 8.36 -10.06
N TYR A 247 7.43 8.41 -9.20
CA TYR A 247 6.75 7.23 -8.68
C TYR A 247 5.45 6.98 -9.44
N SER A 248 5.28 5.77 -9.96
CA SER A 248 4.09 5.35 -10.69
C SER A 248 3.58 4.02 -10.17
N MET A 249 2.28 3.77 -10.35
CA MET A 249 1.63 2.53 -9.95
C MET A 249 1.57 1.54 -11.11
N GLY A 250 1.87 0.29 -10.85
CA GLY A 250 1.63 -0.85 -11.71
C GLY A 250 1.01 -2.02 -10.97
N ALA A 251 0.84 -3.14 -11.65
CA ALA A 251 0.29 -4.35 -11.06
C ALA A 251 0.97 -5.63 -11.55
N ALA A 252 0.86 -6.67 -10.73
CA ALA A 252 1.32 -8.01 -11.05
C ALA A 252 0.34 -9.06 -10.52
N LEU A 253 0.35 -10.25 -11.13
CA LEU A 253 -0.31 -11.44 -10.62
C LEU A 253 0.74 -12.39 -10.08
N LEU A 254 0.63 -12.74 -8.80
CA LEU A 254 1.50 -13.71 -8.15
C LEU A 254 0.78 -15.06 -8.04
N ASP A 255 1.54 -16.13 -7.96
CA ASP A 255 0.98 -17.46 -7.74
C ASP A 255 0.28 -17.56 -6.36
N LEU A 256 -0.82 -18.32 -6.27
CA LEU A 256 -1.61 -18.41 -5.04
C LEU A 256 -0.91 -19.15 -3.90
N ASP A 257 -0.19 -20.21 -4.23
CA ASP A 257 0.45 -21.10 -3.27
C ASP A 257 1.94 -20.76 -3.07
N GLU A 258 2.55 -20.18 -4.10
CA GLU A 258 3.94 -19.77 -4.14
C GLU A 258 4.07 -18.29 -4.53
N PRO A 259 3.62 -17.33 -3.68
CA PRO A 259 3.51 -15.91 -4.06
C PRO A 259 4.84 -15.21 -4.43
N TRP A 260 5.96 -15.89 -4.26
CA TRP A 260 7.25 -15.44 -4.80
C TRP A 260 7.41 -15.70 -6.30
N LYS A 261 6.47 -16.41 -6.94
CA LYS A 261 6.43 -16.61 -8.38
C LYS A 261 5.49 -15.60 -9.03
N VAL A 262 6.05 -14.73 -9.86
CA VAL A 262 5.26 -13.79 -10.66
C VAL A 262 4.72 -14.53 -11.88
N ARG A 263 3.40 -14.56 -12.04
CA ARG A 263 2.74 -15.16 -13.20
C ARG A 263 2.66 -14.20 -14.38
N TYR A 264 2.31 -12.94 -14.09
CA TYR A 264 2.22 -11.84 -15.06
C TYR A 264 2.54 -10.51 -14.39
N ARG A 265 3.12 -9.57 -15.12
CA ARG A 265 3.50 -8.25 -14.61
C ARG A 265 3.33 -7.18 -15.69
N SER A 266 2.61 -6.11 -15.39
CA SER A 266 2.39 -5.02 -16.33
C SER A 266 3.71 -4.38 -16.78
N ALA A 267 3.91 -4.23 -18.09
CA ALA A 267 5.02 -3.47 -18.66
C ALA A 267 4.76 -1.96 -18.56
N HIS A 268 3.50 -1.57 -18.66
CA HIS A 268 3.09 -0.18 -18.57
C HIS A 268 2.55 0.15 -17.18
N TYR A 269 2.74 1.39 -16.75
CA TYR A 269 2.12 1.87 -15.52
C TYR A 269 0.59 1.95 -15.68
N LEU A 270 -0.10 1.79 -14.58
CA LEU A 270 -1.56 1.99 -14.46
C LEU A 270 -1.88 3.46 -14.17
N LEU A 271 -1.09 4.08 -13.31
CA LEU A 271 -1.24 5.47 -12.91
C LEU A 271 0.14 6.10 -12.73
N SER A 272 0.36 7.26 -13.33
CA SER A 272 1.60 8.04 -13.22
C SER A 272 1.25 9.50 -12.91
N PRO A 273 2.12 10.28 -12.26
CA PRO A 273 1.85 11.66 -11.90
C PRO A 273 1.43 12.50 -13.12
N ARG A 274 0.28 13.15 -13.01
CA ARG A 274 -0.31 13.99 -14.07
C ARG A 274 -1.06 15.17 -13.48
N ALA A 275 -1.83 14.94 -12.41
CA ALA A 275 -2.58 15.99 -11.74
C ALA A 275 -1.64 16.91 -10.94
N TYR A 276 -2.06 18.17 -10.74
CA TYR A 276 -1.24 19.15 -10.01
C TYR A 276 -0.81 18.62 -8.62
N TYR A 277 -1.74 18.02 -7.88
CA TYR A 277 -1.49 17.48 -6.54
C TYR A 277 -0.60 16.21 -6.52
N GLU A 278 -0.30 15.63 -7.68
CA GLU A 278 0.66 14.53 -7.83
C GLU A 278 2.05 15.02 -8.26
N CYS A 279 2.08 16.18 -8.91
CA CYS A 279 3.31 16.75 -9.48
C CYS A 279 3.96 17.79 -8.58
N VAL A 280 3.21 18.40 -7.67
CA VAL A 280 3.66 19.50 -6.80
C VAL A 280 3.32 19.22 -5.35
N GLY A 281 4.34 19.13 -4.49
CA GLY A 281 4.20 18.86 -3.07
C GLY A 281 5.55 18.70 -2.38
N ASP A 282 5.57 18.08 -1.21
CA ASP A 282 6.79 17.88 -0.41
C ASP A 282 7.82 17.00 -1.16
N VAL A 283 7.34 16.01 -1.92
CA VAL A 283 8.14 15.25 -2.91
C VAL A 283 7.38 15.26 -4.24
N PRO A 284 7.82 15.99 -5.24
CA PRO A 284 7.11 16.09 -6.50
C PRO A 284 7.10 14.77 -7.29
N ASN A 285 6.11 14.62 -8.19
CA ASN A 285 5.98 13.49 -9.11
C ASN A 285 5.79 12.12 -8.40
N VAL A 286 4.86 12.06 -7.45
CA VAL A 286 4.55 10.83 -6.71
C VAL A 286 3.11 10.42 -6.88
N VAL A 287 2.91 9.16 -7.28
CA VAL A 287 1.69 8.35 -7.12
C VAL A 287 2.09 7.10 -6.35
N PHE A 288 1.69 7.01 -5.08
CA PHE A 288 2.13 5.96 -4.17
C PHE A 288 0.93 5.18 -3.62
N PRO A 289 0.60 3.99 -4.18
CA PRO A 289 -0.56 3.20 -3.73
C PRO A 289 -0.34 2.64 -2.33
N CYS A 290 -1.31 2.83 -1.44
CA CYS A 290 -1.18 2.49 -0.02
C CYS A 290 -2.27 1.58 0.49
N ALA A 291 -3.50 1.75 0.03
CA ALA A 291 -4.63 0.92 0.40
C ALA A 291 -5.52 0.64 -0.80
N VAL A 292 -6.26 -0.45 -0.74
CA VAL A 292 -7.27 -0.80 -1.71
C VAL A 292 -8.47 -1.41 -1.00
N LEU A 293 -9.64 -0.87 -1.25
CA LEU A 293 -10.91 -1.52 -0.93
C LEU A 293 -11.34 -2.31 -2.16
N CYS A 294 -11.84 -3.50 -1.95
CA CYS A 294 -12.34 -4.38 -3.00
C CYS A 294 -13.73 -4.87 -2.65
N ASP A 295 -14.68 -4.66 -3.55
CA ASP A 295 -16.00 -5.28 -3.45
C ASP A 295 -16.00 -6.63 -4.14
N GLY A 296 -16.19 -7.71 -3.37
CA GLY A 296 -16.14 -9.09 -3.86
C GLY A 296 -17.27 -9.43 -4.86
N GLU A 297 -18.39 -8.73 -4.83
CA GLU A 297 -19.52 -8.99 -5.75
C GLU A 297 -19.34 -8.35 -7.12
N THR A 298 -18.84 -7.13 -7.16
CA THR A 298 -18.75 -6.35 -8.41
C THR A 298 -17.34 -6.28 -8.99
N GLY A 299 -16.32 -6.66 -8.20
CA GLY A 299 -14.92 -6.49 -8.57
C GLY A 299 -14.46 -5.02 -8.65
N ARG A 300 -15.24 -4.08 -8.08
CA ARG A 300 -14.87 -2.66 -7.98
C ARG A 300 -13.72 -2.49 -7.00
N LEU A 301 -12.77 -1.65 -7.38
CA LEU A 301 -11.63 -1.28 -6.54
C LEU A 301 -11.62 0.22 -6.30
N ALA A 302 -11.46 0.61 -5.03
CA ALA A 302 -11.15 1.97 -4.64
C ALA A 302 -9.69 2.00 -4.10
N VAL A 303 -8.79 2.63 -4.85
CA VAL A 303 -7.35 2.66 -4.57
C VAL A 303 -6.99 4.00 -3.96
N TYR A 304 -6.54 3.99 -2.70
CA TYR A 304 -6.03 5.15 -2.01
C TYR A 304 -4.53 5.28 -2.27
N TYR A 305 -4.09 6.47 -2.65
CA TYR A 305 -2.67 6.73 -2.92
C TYR A 305 -2.21 8.09 -2.40
N GLY A 306 -0.95 8.18 -2.07
CA GLY A 306 -0.29 9.44 -1.76
C GLY A 306 0.05 10.19 -3.05
N GLY A 307 -0.32 11.46 -3.10
CA GLY A 307 0.05 12.39 -4.16
C GLY A 307 1.13 13.36 -3.71
N ALA A 308 2.26 13.42 -4.44
CA ALA A 308 3.40 14.30 -4.18
C ALA A 308 3.86 14.36 -2.70
N ASP A 309 3.74 13.24 -1.97
CA ASP A 309 4.00 13.13 -0.52
C ASP A 309 3.32 14.26 0.31
N THR A 310 2.12 14.66 -0.08
CA THR A 310 1.45 15.81 0.52
C THR A 310 -0.02 15.57 0.82
N VAL A 311 -0.70 14.78 -0.03
CA VAL A 311 -2.15 14.56 0.05
C VAL A 311 -2.51 13.09 -0.12
N VAL A 312 -3.73 12.71 0.28
CA VAL A 312 -4.34 11.44 -0.10
C VAL A 312 -5.31 11.66 -1.23
N ALA A 313 -5.19 10.83 -2.25
CA ALA A 313 -6.07 10.81 -3.40
C ALA A 313 -6.69 9.42 -3.60
N LEU A 314 -7.75 9.35 -4.39
CA LEU A 314 -8.54 8.16 -4.66
C LEU A 314 -8.61 7.90 -6.17
N ALA A 315 -8.50 6.64 -6.57
CA ALA A 315 -8.71 6.20 -7.93
C ALA A 315 -9.52 4.91 -7.95
N PHE A 316 -10.13 4.60 -9.08
CA PHE A 316 -11.01 3.46 -9.25
C PHE A 316 -10.52 2.55 -10.36
N ALA A 317 -10.87 1.27 -10.26
CA ALA A 317 -10.61 0.25 -11.28
C ALA A 317 -11.60 -0.91 -11.13
N TYR A 318 -11.62 -1.80 -12.13
CA TYR A 318 -12.23 -3.11 -12.02
C TYR A 318 -11.13 -4.19 -11.99
N VAL A 319 -11.29 -5.19 -11.14
CA VAL A 319 -10.36 -6.34 -11.04
C VAL A 319 -10.17 -7.00 -12.41
N ASP A 320 -11.27 -7.26 -13.12
CA ASP A 320 -11.24 -7.93 -14.42
C ASP A 320 -10.39 -7.16 -15.44
N GLU A 321 -10.55 -5.85 -15.50
CA GLU A 321 -9.80 -4.99 -16.43
C GLU A 321 -8.33 -4.90 -16.06
N LEU A 322 -8.00 -4.88 -14.75
CA LEU A 322 -6.61 -4.93 -14.30
C LEU A 322 -5.93 -6.25 -14.70
N ILE A 323 -6.61 -7.38 -14.49
CA ILE A 323 -6.07 -8.69 -14.86
C ILE A 323 -5.84 -8.78 -16.37
N GLU A 324 -6.81 -8.35 -17.20
CA GLU A 324 -6.64 -8.31 -18.65
C GLU A 324 -5.50 -7.38 -19.07
N PHE A 325 -5.38 -6.20 -18.46
CA PHE A 325 -4.30 -5.26 -18.76
C PHE A 325 -2.92 -5.85 -18.41
N ILE A 326 -2.80 -6.50 -17.24
CA ILE A 326 -1.55 -7.14 -16.82
C ILE A 326 -1.16 -8.21 -17.85
N LYS A 327 -2.08 -9.11 -18.20
CA LYS A 327 -1.82 -10.19 -19.16
C LYS A 327 -1.50 -9.67 -20.56
N ALA A 328 -2.21 -8.63 -21.01
CA ALA A 328 -2.01 -8.05 -22.34
C ALA A 328 -0.70 -7.28 -22.49
N THR A 329 -0.15 -6.79 -21.39
CA THR A 329 1.08 -5.96 -21.39
C THR A 329 2.29 -6.69 -20.81
N ASP A 330 2.15 -7.93 -20.37
CA ASP A 330 3.27 -8.70 -19.83
C ASP A 330 4.34 -8.95 -20.91
N LEU A 331 5.59 -8.78 -20.52
CA LEU A 331 6.74 -8.96 -21.42
C LEU A 331 7.34 -10.39 -21.36
N GLY A 332 6.72 -11.26 -20.57
CA GLY A 332 7.30 -12.55 -20.20
C GLY A 332 8.34 -12.41 -19.07
N ALA A 333 8.68 -13.54 -18.46
CA ALA A 333 9.67 -13.61 -17.38
C ALA A 333 11.10 -13.41 -17.92
#